data_b477697287e3212dd8f8adfc943ede1d
#
_entry.id   b477697287e3212dd8f8adfc943ede1d
#
_cell.length_a   1.000
_cell.length_b   1.000
_cell.length_c   1.000
_cell.angle_alpha   90.00
_cell.angle_beta   90.00
_cell.angle_gamma   90.00
#
_symmetry.space_group_name_H-M   'P 1'
#
loop_
_entity.id
_entity.type
_entity.pdbx_description
1 polymer ?
#
loop_
_entity_poly.entity_id
_entity_poly.type
_entity_poly.pdbx_seq_one_letter_code
_entity_poly.pdbx_strand_id
1 'polypeptide(L)'
;TKLGQLSYSADKVEVQAENLRKMFLAMAKDIRVILIKLADRLHNMRTLQYMRPEKQQEKARETMDIYAPIAMRLGISKIKVELDDLSLKYLKPDVYYDLVHKVALRKSEREQFVGAIVKEVKKHMDDANIKAQVDGRVKHFFSIYKKMVNQDKTIDQIYDLFAVRILVDTVKDCYAALGVIHEMYKPIPGRFKDY
;
A
#
# COMPACT_ATOMS: atom_id res chain seq x y z
N THR A 1 10.11 40.22 15.54
CA THR A 1 9.58 40.92 14.36
C THR A 1 9.25 39.91 13.26
N LYS A 2 8.19 40.12 12.46
CA LYS A 2 7.69 39.17 11.43
C LYS A 2 8.75 38.78 10.38
N LEU A 3 9.74 39.61 10.11
CA LEU A 3 10.86 39.34 9.18
C LEU A 3 11.80 38.22 9.70
N GLY A 4 12.06 38.13 11.00
CA GLY A 4 12.89 37.06 11.57
C GLY A 4 12.23 35.69 11.55
N GLN A 5 10.89 35.62 11.61
CA GLN A 5 10.14 34.37 11.49
C GLN A 5 10.10 33.84 10.06
N LEU A 6 10.07 34.74 9.06
CA LEU A 6 10.09 34.38 7.64
C LEU A 6 11.47 33.84 7.20
N SER A 7 12.58 34.45 7.67
CA SER A 7 13.93 33.94 7.38
C SER A 7 14.19 32.57 8.01
N TYR A 8 13.79 32.38 9.27
CA TYR A 8 13.93 31.09 9.95
C TYR A 8 13.14 29.95 9.29
N SER A 9 11.98 30.25 8.72
CA SER A 9 11.17 29.29 7.95
C SER A 9 11.80 28.96 6.61
N ALA A 10 12.36 29.96 5.91
CA ALA A 10 13.06 29.77 4.64
C ALA A 10 14.33 28.92 4.81
N ASP A 11 15.16 29.23 5.80
CA ASP A 11 16.36 28.46 6.16
C ASP A 11 16.04 26.99 6.45
N LYS A 12 14.93 26.72 7.14
CA LYS A 12 14.51 25.35 7.45
C LYS A 12 14.10 24.57 6.20
N VAL A 13 13.42 25.20 5.24
CA VAL A 13 13.03 24.61 3.96
C VAL A 13 14.26 24.33 3.11
N GLU A 14 15.20 25.26 3.04
CA GLU A 14 16.46 25.09 2.30
C GLU A 14 17.31 23.95 2.87
N VAL A 15 17.47 23.89 4.19
CA VAL A 15 18.19 22.79 4.87
C VAL A 15 17.52 21.44 4.59
N GLN A 16 16.21 21.39 4.58
CA GLN A 16 15.47 20.17 4.29
C GLN A 16 15.63 19.73 2.82
N ALA A 17 15.59 20.68 1.87
CA ALA A 17 15.82 20.44 0.46
C ALA A 17 17.26 19.95 0.19
N GLU A 18 18.26 20.55 0.83
CA GLU A 18 19.65 20.12 0.69
C GLU A 18 19.91 18.74 1.30
N ASN A 19 19.28 18.41 2.43
CA ASN A 19 19.35 17.08 3.01
C ASN A 19 18.73 16.01 2.11
N LEU A 20 17.60 16.32 1.46
CA LEU A 20 16.98 15.44 0.46
C LEU A 20 17.89 15.26 -0.76
N ARG A 21 18.49 16.35 -1.26
CA ARG A 21 19.44 16.29 -2.38
C ARG A 21 20.65 15.40 -2.05
N LYS A 22 21.26 15.57 -0.88
CA LYS A 22 22.39 14.72 -0.42
C LYS A 22 21.97 13.27 -0.31
N MET A 23 20.76 13.00 0.21
CA MET A 23 20.22 11.65 0.28
C MET A 23 20.07 11.04 -1.13
N PHE A 24 19.50 11.76 -2.10
CA PHE A 24 19.37 11.25 -3.47
C PHE A 24 20.72 11.01 -4.15
N LEU A 25 21.71 11.88 -3.93
CA LEU A 25 23.07 11.67 -4.45
C LEU A 25 23.76 10.44 -3.82
N ALA A 26 23.57 10.21 -2.53
CA ALA A 26 24.08 9.02 -1.85
C ALA A 26 23.41 7.73 -2.37
N MET A 27 22.09 7.77 -2.61
CA MET A 27 21.33 6.65 -3.21
C MET A 27 21.82 6.30 -4.61
N ALA A 28 22.17 7.29 -5.42
CA ALA A 28 22.70 7.06 -6.77
C ALA A 28 24.05 6.33 -6.75
N LYS A 29 24.80 6.47 -5.66
CA LYS A 29 26.08 5.78 -5.47
C LYS A 29 25.94 4.37 -4.88
N ASP A 30 25.00 4.19 -3.94
CA ASP A 30 24.78 2.92 -3.25
C ASP A 30 23.31 2.77 -2.83
N ILE A 31 22.63 1.80 -3.44
CA ILE A 31 21.21 1.53 -3.15
C ILE A 31 20.96 1.09 -1.70
N ARG A 32 21.95 0.56 -1.00
CA ARG A 32 21.84 0.15 0.40
C ARG A 32 21.51 1.32 1.31
N VAL A 33 21.96 2.53 0.97
CA VAL A 33 21.66 3.75 1.72
C VAL A 33 20.15 3.98 1.81
N ILE A 34 19.41 3.79 0.70
CA ILE A 34 17.95 3.99 0.73
C ILE A 34 17.24 2.86 1.46
N LEU A 35 17.73 1.62 1.36
CA LEU A 35 17.14 0.50 2.10
C LEU A 35 17.21 0.74 3.61
N ILE A 36 18.37 1.20 4.10
CA ILE A 36 18.55 1.58 5.51
C ILE A 36 17.63 2.75 5.88
N LYS A 37 17.53 3.77 5.02
CA LYS A 37 16.67 4.93 5.25
C LYS A 37 15.18 4.56 5.26
N LEU A 38 14.75 3.65 4.42
CA LEU A 38 13.36 3.16 4.41
C LEU A 38 13.07 2.34 5.68
N ALA A 39 14.01 1.52 6.14
CA ALA A 39 13.88 0.76 7.37
C ALA A 39 13.82 1.68 8.61
N ASP A 40 14.70 2.69 8.68
CA ASP A 40 14.70 3.72 9.72
C ASP A 40 13.38 4.51 9.71
N ARG A 41 12.93 4.96 8.54
CA ARG A 41 11.65 5.67 8.40
C ARG A 41 10.47 4.82 8.84
N LEU A 42 10.44 3.56 8.47
CA LEU A 42 9.38 2.63 8.87
C LEU A 42 9.36 2.44 10.40
N HIS A 43 10.52 2.25 11.01
CA HIS A 43 10.64 2.18 12.47
C HIS A 43 10.10 3.45 13.13
N ASN A 44 10.53 4.62 12.66
CA ASN A 44 10.08 5.92 13.17
C ASN A 44 8.56 6.10 13.01
N MET A 45 7.97 5.66 11.91
CA MET A 45 6.53 5.73 11.69
C MET A 45 5.76 4.80 12.63
N ARG A 46 6.28 3.62 12.93
CA ARG A 46 5.68 2.68 13.89
C ARG A 46 5.67 3.21 15.34
N THR A 47 6.66 4.03 15.68
CA THR A 47 6.84 4.63 17.02
C THR A 47 6.42 6.09 17.09
N LEU A 48 5.76 6.62 16.07
CA LEU A 48 5.43 8.04 15.93
C LEU A 48 4.47 8.56 17.00
N GLN A 49 3.72 7.67 17.63
CA GLN A 49 2.81 7.98 18.76
C GLN A 49 3.47 8.65 19.97
N TYR A 50 4.78 8.46 20.14
CA TYR A 50 5.54 9.06 21.25
C TYR A 50 6.03 10.48 20.94
N MET A 51 5.79 10.99 19.74
CA MET A 51 6.13 12.36 19.35
C MET A 51 4.96 13.32 19.59
N ARG A 52 5.27 14.63 19.63
CA ARG A 52 4.23 15.68 19.71
C ARG A 52 3.37 15.68 18.44
N PRO A 53 2.06 16.03 18.52
CA PRO A 53 1.13 15.96 17.40
C PRO A 53 1.60 16.68 16.12
N GLU A 54 2.20 17.87 16.27
CA GLU A 54 2.69 18.64 15.12
C GLU A 54 3.83 17.90 14.40
N LYS A 55 4.69 17.22 15.16
CA LYS A 55 5.76 16.39 14.62
C LYS A 55 5.25 15.11 13.97
N GLN A 56 4.19 14.52 14.53
CA GLN A 56 3.53 13.37 13.93
C GLN A 56 3.03 13.71 12.52
N GLN A 57 2.33 14.83 12.36
CA GLN A 57 1.82 15.27 11.07
C GLN A 57 2.93 15.64 10.08
N GLU A 58 3.98 16.38 10.54
CA GLU A 58 5.14 16.71 9.72
C GLU A 58 5.80 15.45 9.15
N LYS A 59 6.07 14.46 10.02
CA LYS A 59 6.74 13.21 9.63
C LYS A 59 5.86 12.32 8.76
N ALA A 60 4.57 12.26 9.03
CA ALA A 60 3.61 11.52 8.23
C ALA A 60 3.50 12.11 6.80
N ARG A 61 3.46 13.43 6.68
CA ARG A 61 3.44 14.13 5.38
C ARG A 61 4.73 13.87 4.59
N GLU A 62 5.89 14.09 5.22
CA GLU A 62 7.20 13.79 4.61
C GLU A 62 7.28 12.33 4.13
N THR A 63 6.73 11.40 4.92
CA THR A 63 6.72 9.98 4.57
C THR A 63 5.85 9.69 3.36
N MET A 64 4.65 10.25 3.31
CA MET A 64 3.70 10.08 2.20
C MET A 64 4.22 10.70 0.90
N ASP A 65 4.84 11.87 0.98
CA ASP A 65 5.26 12.64 -0.19
C ASP A 65 6.61 12.17 -0.77
N ILE A 66 7.49 11.57 0.06
CA ILE A 66 8.86 11.24 -0.33
C ILE A 66 9.15 9.73 -0.22
N TYR A 67 9.04 9.16 0.99
CA TYR A 67 9.53 7.81 1.23
C TYR A 67 8.64 6.71 0.65
N ALA A 68 7.32 6.86 0.70
CA ALA A 68 6.41 5.90 0.11
C ALA A 68 6.52 5.84 -1.43
N PRO A 69 6.62 6.97 -2.17
CA PRO A 69 6.93 6.97 -3.60
C PRO A 69 8.29 6.32 -3.94
N ILE A 70 9.32 6.55 -3.13
CA ILE A 70 10.62 5.91 -3.33
C ILE A 70 10.50 4.39 -3.16
N ALA A 71 9.88 3.92 -2.09
CA ALA A 71 9.64 2.49 -1.85
C ALA A 71 8.86 1.84 -3.00
N MET A 72 7.88 2.57 -3.57
CA MET A 72 7.12 2.13 -4.75
C MET A 72 8.02 1.95 -5.98
N ARG A 73 8.87 2.95 -6.30
CA ARG A 73 9.78 2.90 -7.45
C ARG A 73 10.82 1.80 -7.34
N LEU A 74 11.24 1.47 -6.12
CA LEU A 74 12.16 0.36 -5.84
C LEU A 74 11.46 -1.01 -5.79
N GLY A 75 10.15 -1.09 -6.00
CA GLY A 75 9.38 -2.33 -5.93
C GLY A 75 9.19 -2.90 -4.52
N ILE A 76 9.55 -2.14 -3.46
CA ILE A 76 9.46 -2.59 -2.07
C ILE A 76 8.04 -2.39 -1.55
N SER A 77 7.10 -3.12 -2.16
CA SER A 77 5.66 -2.92 -1.97
C SER A 77 5.21 -3.09 -0.51
N LYS A 78 5.81 -4.01 0.26
CA LYS A 78 5.46 -4.21 1.67
C LYS A 78 5.73 -2.97 2.51
N ILE A 79 6.92 -2.38 2.37
CA ILE A 79 7.29 -1.15 3.09
C ILE A 79 6.42 0.03 2.62
N LYS A 80 6.25 0.19 1.31
CA LYS A 80 5.42 1.26 0.74
C LYS A 80 4.02 1.27 1.32
N VAL A 81 3.39 0.13 1.38
CA VAL A 81 2.03 -0.02 1.87
C VAL A 81 1.91 0.35 3.34
N GLU A 82 2.83 -0.15 4.17
CA GLU A 82 2.83 0.15 5.60
C GLU A 82 3.12 1.62 5.87
N LEU A 83 4.03 2.25 5.12
CA LEU A 83 4.29 3.70 5.19
C LEU A 83 3.05 4.51 4.83
N ASP A 84 2.32 4.13 3.78
CA ASP A 84 1.08 4.78 3.37
C ASP A 84 -0.01 4.68 4.44
N ASP A 85 -0.25 3.49 4.98
CA ASP A 85 -1.29 3.24 5.98
C ASP A 85 -0.97 3.98 7.30
N LEU A 86 0.29 3.97 7.75
CA LEU A 86 0.74 4.73 8.89
C LEU A 86 0.64 6.24 8.66
N SER A 87 0.98 6.72 7.46
CA SER A 87 0.84 8.15 7.14
C SER A 87 -0.64 8.58 7.14
N LEU A 88 -1.54 7.77 6.59
CA LEU A 88 -2.98 8.04 6.62
C LEU A 88 -3.49 8.12 8.06
N LYS A 89 -3.04 7.22 8.95
CA LYS A 89 -3.42 7.19 10.36
C LYS A 89 -3.14 8.51 11.07
N TYR A 90 -2.00 9.16 10.80
CA TYR A 90 -1.62 10.41 11.45
C TYR A 90 -2.10 11.66 10.72
N LEU A 91 -2.29 11.60 9.41
CA LEU A 91 -2.77 12.75 8.62
C LEU A 91 -4.30 12.88 8.65
N LYS A 92 -5.01 11.76 8.68
CA LYS A 92 -6.47 11.69 8.68
C LYS A 92 -6.96 10.58 9.61
N PRO A 93 -6.80 10.74 10.93
CA PRO A 93 -7.12 9.70 11.91
C PRO A 93 -8.57 9.24 11.85
N ASP A 94 -9.53 10.17 11.74
CA ASP A 94 -10.96 9.84 11.69
C ASP A 94 -11.27 8.92 10.51
N VAL A 95 -10.74 9.25 9.34
CA VAL A 95 -10.91 8.44 8.12
C VAL A 95 -10.22 7.07 8.26
N TYR A 96 -9.02 7.05 8.83
CA TYR A 96 -8.29 5.79 9.04
C TYR A 96 -9.05 4.84 9.97
N TYR A 97 -9.51 5.32 11.12
CA TYR A 97 -10.21 4.48 12.10
C TYR A 97 -11.61 4.08 11.62
N ASP A 98 -12.32 4.94 10.87
CA ASP A 98 -13.57 4.58 10.21
C ASP A 98 -13.36 3.43 9.20
N LEU A 99 -12.29 3.51 8.39
CA LEU A 99 -11.92 2.44 7.47
C LEU A 99 -11.55 1.15 8.20
N VAL A 100 -10.75 1.22 9.27
CA VAL A 100 -10.39 0.05 10.09
C VAL A 100 -11.65 -0.63 10.62
N HIS A 101 -12.59 0.14 11.19
CA HIS A 101 -13.82 -0.39 11.73
C HIS A 101 -14.71 -1.03 10.65
N LYS A 102 -14.94 -0.35 9.54
CA LYS A 102 -15.77 -0.83 8.43
C LYS A 102 -15.19 -2.06 7.73
N VAL A 103 -13.86 -2.11 7.58
CA VAL A 103 -13.16 -3.28 7.01
C VAL A 103 -13.22 -4.45 7.99
N ALA A 104 -13.04 -4.21 9.30
CA ALA A 104 -13.12 -5.24 10.32
C ALA A 104 -14.51 -5.90 10.41
N LEU A 105 -15.58 -5.09 10.37
CA LEU A 105 -16.96 -5.61 10.34
C LEU A 105 -17.20 -6.53 9.14
N ARG A 106 -16.66 -6.17 7.98
CA ARG A 106 -16.81 -6.97 6.75
C ARG A 106 -15.86 -8.16 6.69
N LYS A 107 -14.78 -8.13 7.46
CA LYS A 107 -13.78 -9.20 7.49
C LYS A 107 -14.37 -10.50 8.03
N SER A 108 -15.12 -10.42 9.14
CA SER A 108 -15.73 -11.60 9.77
C SER A 108 -16.73 -12.31 8.85
N GLU A 109 -17.51 -11.56 8.07
CA GLU A 109 -18.51 -12.11 7.14
C GLU A 109 -17.86 -12.69 5.86
N ARG A 110 -16.72 -12.13 5.43
CA ARG A 110 -16.08 -12.47 4.15
C ARG A 110 -14.86 -13.37 4.26
N GLU A 111 -14.24 -13.52 5.42
CA GLU A 111 -13.12 -14.48 5.59
C GLU A 111 -13.54 -15.90 5.26
N GLN A 112 -14.75 -16.30 5.67
CA GLN A 112 -15.30 -17.62 5.32
C GLN A 112 -15.53 -17.73 3.81
N PHE A 113 -16.09 -16.69 3.17
CA PHE A 113 -16.34 -16.67 1.73
C PHE A 113 -15.04 -16.66 0.92
N VAL A 114 -14.09 -15.77 1.25
CA VAL A 114 -12.79 -15.74 0.58
C VAL A 114 -12.00 -17.02 0.82
N GLY A 115 -12.06 -17.57 2.03
CA GLY A 115 -11.45 -18.85 2.36
C GLY A 115 -12.01 -20.03 1.55
N ALA A 116 -13.32 -20.04 1.30
CA ALA A 116 -13.95 -21.04 0.43
C ALA A 116 -13.48 -20.90 -1.02
N ILE A 117 -13.45 -19.67 -1.56
CA ILE A 117 -12.95 -19.39 -2.93
C ILE A 117 -11.47 -19.79 -3.06
N VAL A 118 -10.63 -19.45 -2.10
CA VAL A 118 -9.21 -19.84 -2.11
C VAL A 118 -9.03 -21.34 -2.17
N LYS A 119 -9.83 -22.11 -1.38
CA LYS A 119 -9.79 -23.58 -1.40
C LYS A 119 -10.26 -24.15 -2.75
N GLU A 120 -11.33 -23.59 -3.28
CA GLU A 120 -11.89 -24.00 -4.57
C GLU A 120 -10.90 -23.73 -5.72
N VAL A 121 -10.36 -22.51 -5.80
CA VAL A 121 -9.35 -22.13 -6.80
C VAL A 121 -8.11 -23.02 -6.68
N LYS A 122 -7.61 -23.26 -5.46
CA LYS A 122 -6.46 -24.13 -5.24
C LYS A 122 -6.70 -25.53 -5.78
N LYS A 123 -7.87 -26.11 -5.49
CA LYS A 123 -8.25 -27.43 -6.01
C LYS A 123 -8.21 -27.45 -7.54
N HIS A 124 -8.79 -26.47 -8.22
CA HIS A 124 -8.78 -26.42 -9.69
C HIS A 124 -7.38 -26.22 -10.29
N MET A 125 -6.49 -25.47 -9.60
CA MET A 125 -5.07 -25.38 -10.00
C MET A 125 -4.38 -26.75 -9.87
N ASP A 126 -4.62 -27.47 -8.77
CA ASP A 126 -4.06 -28.80 -8.54
C ASP A 126 -4.60 -29.82 -9.58
N ASP A 127 -5.91 -29.81 -9.86
CA ASP A 127 -6.55 -30.65 -10.87
C ASP A 127 -6.00 -30.39 -12.30
N ALA A 128 -5.64 -29.13 -12.59
CA ALA A 128 -5.02 -28.73 -13.86
C ALA A 128 -3.48 -28.95 -13.87
N ASN A 129 -2.89 -29.54 -12.84
CA ASN A 129 -1.45 -29.72 -12.66
C ASN A 129 -0.65 -28.39 -12.73
N ILE A 130 -1.25 -27.29 -12.28
CA ILE A 130 -0.59 -25.98 -12.19
C ILE A 130 -0.09 -25.79 -10.77
N LYS A 131 1.25 -25.74 -10.60
CA LYS A 131 1.88 -25.45 -9.31
C LYS A 131 1.65 -23.97 -8.98
N ALA A 132 0.74 -23.69 -8.06
CA ALA A 132 0.36 -22.33 -7.70
C ALA A 132 0.26 -22.14 -6.19
N GLN A 133 0.67 -20.96 -5.71
CA GLN A 133 0.32 -20.49 -4.39
C GLN A 133 -0.91 -19.59 -4.50
N VAL A 134 -1.99 -19.95 -3.80
CA VAL A 134 -3.27 -19.22 -3.83
C VAL A 134 -3.52 -18.58 -2.48
N ASP A 135 -3.61 -17.24 -2.45
CA ASP A 135 -3.79 -16.46 -1.22
C ASP A 135 -4.99 -15.52 -1.35
N GLY A 136 -5.75 -15.39 -0.26
CA GLY A 136 -6.70 -14.30 -0.07
C GLY A 136 -5.99 -13.01 0.31
N ARG A 137 -6.35 -11.89 -0.30
CA ARG A 137 -5.75 -10.59 -0.04
C ARG A 137 -6.80 -9.55 0.31
N VAL A 138 -6.61 -8.86 1.43
CA VAL A 138 -7.36 -7.64 1.78
C VAL A 138 -6.61 -6.42 1.23
N LYS A 139 -7.32 -5.46 0.63
CA LYS A 139 -6.72 -4.20 0.21
C LYS A 139 -6.33 -3.35 1.41
N HIS A 140 -5.20 -2.67 1.29
CA HIS A 140 -4.67 -1.76 2.30
C HIS A 140 -5.51 -0.50 2.44
N PHE A 141 -5.58 0.08 3.64
CA PHE A 141 -6.45 1.20 3.98
C PHE A 141 -6.21 2.42 3.11
N PHE A 142 -4.96 2.79 2.87
CA PHE A 142 -4.65 3.91 2.00
C PHE A 142 -5.10 3.68 0.54
N SER A 143 -5.00 2.45 0.03
CA SER A 143 -5.48 2.11 -1.31
C SER A 143 -7.00 2.21 -1.42
N ILE A 144 -7.72 1.85 -0.36
CA ILE A 144 -9.18 2.02 -0.27
C ILE A 144 -9.51 3.51 -0.23
N TYR A 145 -8.87 4.27 0.67
CA TYR A 145 -9.04 5.71 0.79
C TYR A 145 -8.81 6.45 -0.54
N LYS A 146 -7.67 6.17 -1.19
CA LYS A 146 -7.34 6.77 -2.50
C LYS A 146 -8.41 6.49 -3.55
N LYS A 147 -8.99 5.29 -3.55
CA LYS A 147 -10.06 4.91 -4.48
C LYS A 147 -11.36 5.63 -4.17
N MET A 148 -11.71 5.78 -2.88
CA MET A 148 -12.88 6.58 -2.45
C MET A 148 -12.75 8.02 -2.92
N VAL A 149 -11.62 8.67 -2.70
CA VAL A 149 -11.38 10.07 -3.09
C VAL A 149 -11.35 10.23 -4.61
N ASN A 150 -10.64 9.36 -5.34
CA ASN A 150 -10.48 9.50 -6.80
C ASN A 150 -11.77 9.17 -7.57
N GLN A 151 -12.68 8.38 -7.02
CA GLN A 151 -13.92 7.94 -7.69
C GLN A 151 -15.18 8.53 -7.05
N ASP A 152 -15.01 9.39 -6.04
CA ASP A 152 -16.11 9.96 -5.24
C ASP A 152 -17.09 8.88 -4.74
N LYS A 153 -16.54 7.81 -4.14
CA LYS A 153 -17.29 6.64 -3.67
C LYS A 153 -17.17 6.46 -2.18
N THR A 154 -18.26 5.99 -1.58
CA THR A 154 -18.22 5.47 -0.20
C THR A 154 -17.59 4.07 -0.17
N ILE A 155 -17.17 3.63 1.01
CA ILE A 155 -16.60 2.28 1.16
C ILE A 155 -17.59 1.18 0.74
N ASP A 156 -18.90 1.42 0.90
CA ASP A 156 -19.97 0.49 0.51
C ASP A 156 -20.05 0.28 -0.99
N GLN A 157 -19.61 1.25 -1.76
CA GLN A 157 -19.56 1.20 -3.22
C GLN A 157 -18.24 0.64 -3.77
N ILE A 158 -17.31 0.23 -2.88
CA ILE A 158 -16.05 -0.40 -3.26
C ILE A 158 -16.17 -1.92 -3.10
N TYR A 159 -16.44 -2.60 -4.21
CA TYR A 159 -16.67 -4.06 -4.23
C TYR A 159 -15.38 -4.88 -4.21
N ASP A 160 -14.21 -4.30 -4.50
CA ASP A 160 -12.93 -4.97 -4.62
C ASP A 160 -12.03 -4.80 -3.37
N LEU A 161 -12.64 -4.84 -2.19
CA LEU A 161 -11.91 -4.81 -0.90
C LEU A 161 -11.09 -6.08 -0.67
N PHE A 162 -11.52 -7.19 -1.26
CA PHE A 162 -10.91 -8.50 -1.19
C PHE A 162 -10.54 -8.96 -2.59
N ALA A 163 -9.46 -9.71 -2.69
CA ALA A 163 -9.00 -10.30 -3.94
C ALA A 163 -8.37 -11.66 -3.65
N VAL A 164 -8.42 -12.56 -4.62
CA VAL A 164 -7.62 -13.78 -4.62
C VAL A 164 -6.40 -13.55 -5.51
N ARG A 165 -5.24 -13.95 -5.05
CA ARG A 165 -3.98 -13.86 -5.76
C ARG A 165 -3.44 -15.26 -6.01
N ILE A 166 -3.10 -15.54 -7.25
CA ILE A 166 -2.49 -16.78 -7.67
C ILE A 166 -1.06 -16.45 -8.11
N LEU A 167 -0.07 -17.07 -7.45
CA LEU A 167 1.35 -16.93 -7.78
C LEU A 167 1.81 -18.21 -8.42
N VAL A 168 2.45 -18.10 -9.58
CA VAL A 168 2.98 -19.21 -10.38
C VAL A 168 4.42 -18.92 -10.79
N ASP A 169 5.16 -19.94 -11.20
CA ASP A 169 6.59 -19.82 -11.47
C ASP A 169 6.89 -19.26 -12.87
N THR A 170 6.00 -19.44 -13.87
CA THR A 170 6.24 -19.00 -15.24
C THR A 170 5.09 -18.20 -15.83
N VAL A 171 5.37 -17.39 -16.86
CA VAL A 171 4.35 -16.64 -17.61
C VAL A 171 3.36 -17.60 -18.28
N LYS A 172 3.83 -18.75 -18.79
CA LYS A 172 2.96 -19.78 -19.37
C LYS A 172 1.93 -20.28 -18.36
N ASP A 173 2.35 -20.55 -17.13
CA ASP A 173 1.46 -20.98 -16.04
C ASP A 173 0.49 -19.87 -15.63
N CYS A 174 0.89 -18.60 -15.77
CA CYS A 174 0.02 -17.46 -15.49
C CYS A 174 -1.20 -17.46 -16.44
N TYR A 175 -0.98 -17.65 -17.74
CA TYR A 175 -2.08 -17.76 -18.73
C TYR A 175 -2.86 -19.06 -18.61
N ALA A 176 -2.22 -20.18 -18.24
CA ALA A 176 -2.91 -21.41 -17.92
C ALA A 176 -3.86 -21.25 -16.72
N ALA A 177 -3.37 -20.64 -15.64
CA ALA A 177 -4.19 -20.31 -14.47
C ALA A 177 -5.35 -19.37 -14.82
N LEU A 178 -5.13 -18.37 -15.67
CA LEU A 178 -6.18 -17.48 -16.16
C LEU A 178 -7.27 -18.27 -16.92
N GLY A 179 -6.90 -19.23 -17.75
CA GLY A 179 -7.83 -20.12 -18.46
C GLY A 179 -8.72 -20.88 -17.48
N VAL A 180 -8.13 -21.51 -16.47
CA VAL A 180 -8.87 -22.24 -15.40
C VAL A 180 -9.83 -21.29 -14.66
N ILE A 181 -9.38 -20.08 -14.32
CA ILE A 181 -10.26 -19.10 -13.65
C ILE A 181 -11.43 -18.67 -14.55
N HIS A 182 -11.22 -18.54 -15.86
CA HIS A 182 -12.30 -18.19 -16.81
C HIS A 182 -13.31 -19.33 -17.04
N GLU A 183 -12.91 -20.58 -16.84
CA GLU A 183 -13.83 -21.72 -16.81
C GLU A 183 -14.70 -21.70 -15.55
N MET A 184 -14.13 -21.33 -14.39
CA MET A 184 -14.84 -21.23 -13.11
C MET A 184 -15.75 -20.00 -13.03
N TYR A 185 -15.29 -18.86 -13.52
CA TYR A 185 -15.94 -17.55 -13.36
C TYR A 185 -15.97 -16.77 -14.67
N LYS A 186 -17.13 -16.22 -15.01
CA LYS A 186 -17.25 -15.33 -16.18
C LYS A 186 -16.56 -13.99 -15.90
N PRO A 187 -15.65 -13.53 -16.76
CA PRO A 187 -15.01 -12.23 -16.61
C PRO A 187 -16.03 -11.09 -16.78
N ILE A 188 -15.86 -10.03 -16.01
CA ILE A 188 -16.64 -8.81 -16.18
C ILE A 188 -16.10 -8.06 -17.41
N PRO A 189 -16.92 -7.77 -18.44
CA PRO A 189 -16.48 -7.08 -19.64
C PRO A 189 -15.76 -5.75 -19.32
N GLY A 190 -14.62 -5.49 -19.98
CA GLY A 190 -13.84 -4.26 -19.81
C GLY A 190 -13.10 -4.13 -18.47
N ARG A 191 -13.07 -5.18 -17.65
CA ARG A 191 -12.34 -5.17 -16.36
C ARG A 191 -11.04 -5.98 -16.39
N PHE A 192 -10.83 -6.79 -17.41
CA PHE A 192 -9.57 -7.51 -17.59
C PHE A 192 -8.44 -6.51 -17.89
N LYS A 193 -7.28 -6.74 -17.27
CA LYS A 193 -6.06 -5.96 -17.49
C LYS A 193 -4.88 -6.91 -17.54
N ASP A 194 -4.15 -6.86 -18.64
CA ASP A 194 -2.86 -7.50 -18.82
C ASP A 194 -1.75 -6.45 -18.67
N TYR A 195 -0.67 -6.76 -17.94
CA TYR A 195 0.40 -5.81 -17.63
C TYR A 195 1.77 -6.35 -18.05
#